data_4aa647a656b4dd02a2def8b6a7ce9106
#
_entry.id   4aa647a656b4dd02a2def8b6a7ce9106
#
_cell.length_a   1.000
_cell.length_b   1.000
_cell.length_c   1.000
_cell.angle_alpha   90.00
_cell.angle_beta   90.00
_cell.angle_gamma   90.00
#
_symmetry.space_group_name_H-M   'P 1'
#
loop_
_entity.id
_entity.type
_entity.pdbx_description
1 polymer ?
#
loop_
_entity_poly.entity_id
_entity_poly.type
_entity_poly.pdbx_seq_one_letter_code
_entity_poly.pdbx_strand_id
1 'polypeptide(L)'
;MISVTATDSKHVFAAVLIAGLLFTGVGCRSRSAPTNALNEAELTPQACLEELDLNQLDQALSRCNQVVAAHGADPAPLTDRSLLHTLMGQLELACLDVDKALTLVKRQGKTADPMVSHELKIRQTSCRQRASMAGKG
;
A
#
# COMPACT_ATOMS: atom_id res chain seq x y z
N MET A 1 -54.56 1.24 -11.96
CA MET A 1 -55.35 0.67 -13.10
C MET A 1 -54.40 0.34 -14.20
N ILE A 2 -54.61 -0.87 -14.78
CA ILE A 2 -54.05 -1.46 -16.01
C ILE A 2 -52.71 -2.15 -15.77
N SER A 3 -52.66 -3.35 -15.66
CA SER A 3 -53.13 -4.65 -16.25
C SER A 3 -51.93 -5.40 -16.82
N VAL A 4 -51.81 -6.53 -16.24
CA VAL A 4 -50.93 -7.68 -16.56
C VAL A 4 -51.27 -8.21 -17.97
N THR A 5 -50.26 -8.66 -18.73
CA THR A 5 -50.44 -9.79 -19.64
C THR A 5 -49.21 -10.69 -19.63
N ALA A 6 -49.46 -11.87 -19.13
CA ALA A 6 -48.62 -13.03 -19.32
C ALA A 6 -48.75 -13.53 -20.78
N THR A 7 -47.67 -14.02 -21.34
CA THR A 7 -47.74 -14.88 -22.53
C THR A 7 -46.82 -16.08 -22.33
N ASP A 8 -47.50 -17.15 -22.08
CA ASP A 8 -47.04 -18.54 -22.08
C ASP A 8 -46.78 -18.97 -23.54
N SER A 9 -45.68 -19.60 -23.84
CA SER A 9 -45.55 -20.45 -25.03
C SER A 9 -44.55 -21.56 -24.78
N LYS A 10 -45.14 -22.73 -24.67
CA LYS A 10 -44.51 -24.04 -24.60
C LYS A 10 -44.03 -24.50 -25.98
N HIS A 11 -43.13 -25.48 -25.91
CA HIS A 11 -42.66 -26.42 -26.96
C HIS A 11 -41.54 -25.82 -27.87
N VAL A 12 -40.43 -26.53 -28.08
CA VAL A 12 -40.27 -27.84 -28.71
C VAL A 12 -38.93 -28.47 -28.32
N PHE A 13 -38.96 -29.76 -28.05
CA PHE A 13 -37.83 -30.67 -27.92
C PHE A 13 -37.01 -30.77 -29.20
N ALA A 14 -35.70 -30.71 -29.10
CA ALA A 14 -34.82 -31.40 -30.05
C ALA A 14 -33.56 -31.86 -29.33
N ALA A 15 -33.49 -33.12 -29.07
CA ALA A 15 -32.31 -33.84 -28.64
C ALA A 15 -31.30 -33.92 -29.79
N VAL A 16 -30.08 -33.46 -29.57
CA VAL A 16 -28.92 -33.83 -30.39
C VAL A 16 -27.83 -34.32 -29.45
N LEU A 17 -27.69 -35.63 -29.40
CA LEU A 17 -26.52 -36.34 -28.90
C LEU A 17 -25.38 -36.15 -29.88
N ILE A 18 -24.32 -35.48 -29.50
CA ILE A 18 -23.02 -35.62 -30.18
C ILE A 18 -21.97 -35.91 -29.12
N ALA A 19 -21.40 -37.10 -29.33
CA ALA A 19 -20.34 -37.69 -28.52
C ALA A 19 -19.02 -36.93 -28.62
N GLY A 20 -18.31 -36.88 -27.50
CA GLY A 20 -16.87 -37.06 -27.45
C GLY A 20 -15.99 -35.92 -27.88
N LEU A 21 -15.30 -35.36 -26.85
CA LEU A 21 -13.84 -35.19 -26.91
C LEU A 21 -13.36 -34.81 -25.52
N LEU A 22 -12.72 -35.80 -24.88
CA LEU A 22 -11.94 -35.62 -23.66
C LEU A 22 -10.75 -34.72 -23.97
N PHE A 23 -10.88 -33.40 -23.72
CA PHE A 23 -9.72 -32.52 -23.58
C PHE A 23 -9.29 -32.54 -22.11
N THR A 24 -8.34 -33.42 -21.78
CA THR A 24 -7.53 -33.30 -20.57
C THR A 24 -6.61 -32.10 -20.73
N GLY A 25 -7.16 -30.90 -20.54
CA GLY A 25 -6.38 -29.70 -20.37
C GLY A 25 -5.67 -29.76 -19.02
N VAL A 26 -4.39 -30.14 -19.02
CA VAL A 26 -3.47 -29.86 -17.89
C VAL A 26 -3.36 -28.33 -17.80
N GLY A 27 -4.30 -27.75 -17.08
CA GLY A 27 -4.22 -26.35 -16.70
C GLY A 27 -3.03 -26.17 -15.78
N CYS A 28 -1.97 -25.56 -16.28
CA CYS A 28 -0.95 -24.95 -15.45
C CYS A 28 -1.66 -23.95 -14.53
N ARG A 29 -1.97 -24.41 -13.31
CA ARG A 29 -2.42 -23.55 -12.23
C ARG A 29 -1.23 -22.72 -11.83
N SER A 30 -1.06 -21.57 -12.47
CA SER A 30 -0.19 -20.51 -11.97
C SER A 30 -0.63 -20.27 -10.54
N ARG A 31 0.18 -20.74 -9.60
CA ARG A 31 0.04 -20.43 -8.19
C ARG A 31 0.43 -18.98 -8.08
N SER A 32 -0.54 -18.08 -8.30
CA SER A 32 -0.39 -16.68 -7.90
C SER A 32 -0.06 -16.73 -6.42
N ALA A 33 1.15 -16.30 -6.08
CA ALA A 33 1.50 -16.03 -4.71
C ALA A 33 0.40 -15.12 -4.13
N PRO A 34 -0.03 -15.32 -2.88
CA PRO A 34 -0.96 -14.41 -2.25
C PRO A 34 -0.31 -13.03 -2.24
N THR A 35 -0.74 -12.19 -3.16
CA THR A 35 -0.51 -10.75 -3.05
C THR A 35 -1.34 -10.36 -1.82
N ASN A 36 -0.69 -10.13 -0.69
CA ASN A 36 -1.30 -9.50 0.47
C ASN A 36 -1.61 -8.04 0.09
N ALA A 37 -2.56 -7.86 -0.81
CA ALA A 37 -3.19 -6.58 -1.01
C ALA A 37 -4.08 -6.36 0.22
N LEU A 38 -3.64 -5.46 1.10
CA LEU A 38 -4.47 -4.99 2.20
C LEU A 38 -5.73 -4.36 1.61
N ASN A 39 -6.89 -4.65 2.21
CA ASN A 39 -8.13 -3.99 1.83
C ASN A 39 -7.99 -2.48 2.10
N GLU A 40 -8.59 -1.63 1.26
CA GLU A 40 -8.54 -0.16 1.45
C GLU A 40 -9.03 0.27 2.85
N ALA A 41 -9.91 -0.50 3.48
CA ALA A 41 -10.35 -0.27 4.85
C ALA A 41 -9.26 -0.51 5.91
N GLU A 42 -8.20 -1.26 5.59
CA GLU A 42 -7.06 -1.54 6.47
C GLU A 42 -5.88 -0.60 6.23
N LEU A 43 -5.91 0.20 5.16
CA LEU A 43 -4.86 1.14 4.81
C LEU A 43 -5.10 2.52 5.46
N THR A 44 -5.19 2.57 6.78
CA THR A 44 -5.20 3.86 7.50
C THR A 44 -3.82 4.52 7.45
N PRO A 45 -3.70 5.86 7.62
CA PRO A 45 -2.39 6.52 7.70
C PRO A 45 -1.47 5.94 8.78
N GLN A 46 -2.04 5.37 9.85
CA GLN A 46 -1.33 4.77 10.97
C GLN A 46 -0.88 3.32 10.72
N ALA A 47 -1.41 2.67 9.69
CA ALA A 47 -1.18 1.24 9.43
C ALA A 47 0.29 0.90 9.09
N CYS A 48 1.14 1.89 8.82
CA CYS A 48 2.57 1.68 8.56
C CYS A 48 3.28 0.89 9.66
N LEU A 49 3.04 1.26 10.92
CA LEU A 49 3.74 0.73 12.09
C LEU A 49 2.85 -0.17 12.96
N GLU A 50 1.60 -0.43 12.53
CA GLU A 50 0.74 -1.39 13.22
C GLU A 50 1.41 -2.76 13.26
N GLU A 51 1.41 -3.37 14.45
CA GLU A 51 2.00 -4.69 14.69
C GLU A 51 3.44 -4.82 14.17
N LEU A 52 4.27 -3.79 14.39
CA LEU A 52 5.66 -3.78 13.95
C LEU A 52 6.46 -4.90 14.62
N ASP A 53 6.88 -5.89 13.84
CA ASP A 53 7.86 -6.92 14.22
C ASP A 53 9.24 -6.55 13.66
N LEU A 54 10.21 -6.34 14.54
CA LEU A 54 11.57 -5.99 14.14
C LEU A 54 12.30 -7.11 13.39
N ASN A 55 11.79 -8.35 13.46
CA ASN A 55 12.31 -9.48 12.70
C ASN A 55 11.68 -9.57 11.29
N GLN A 56 10.66 -8.76 10.98
CA GLN A 56 9.90 -8.77 9.74
C GLN A 56 9.79 -7.37 9.11
N LEU A 57 10.88 -6.60 9.14
CA LEU A 57 10.90 -5.23 8.64
C LEU A 57 10.51 -5.10 7.16
N ASP A 58 10.86 -6.09 6.32
CA ASP A 58 10.47 -6.10 4.91
C ASP A 58 8.95 -6.16 4.73
N GLN A 59 8.26 -6.90 5.59
CA GLN A 59 6.82 -7.01 5.56
C GLN A 59 6.16 -5.67 6.00
N ALA A 60 6.69 -5.07 7.07
CA ALA A 60 6.27 -3.74 7.52
C ALA A 60 6.51 -2.68 6.43
N LEU A 61 7.66 -2.71 5.75
CA LEU A 61 7.97 -1.79 4.66
C LEU A 61 7.02 -1.98 3.46
N SER A 62 6.70 -3.23 3.11
CA SER A 62 5.74 -3.54 2.03
C SER A 62 4.36 -2.95 2.33
N ARG A 63 3.86 -3.13 3.55
CA ARG A 63 2.60 -2.52 4.03
C ARG A 63 2.68 -0.99 3.98
N CYS A 64 3.73 -0.41 4.53
CA CYS A 64 3.92 1.04 4.57
C CYS A 64 4.00 1.66 3.17
N ASN A 65 4.57 0.97 2.19
CA ASN A 65 4.55 1.42 0.80
C ASN A 65 3.12 1.56 0.23
N GLN A 66 2.22 0.64 0.59
CA GLN A 66 0.81 0.72 0.19
C GLN A 66 0.11 1.90 0.88
N VAL A 67 0.37 2.10 2.19
CA VAL A 67 -0.18 3.25 2.95
C VAL A 67 0.29 4.57 2.36
N VAL A 68 1.59 4.72 2.07
CA VAL A 68 2.14 5.93 1.43
C VAL A 68 1.52 6.18 0.05
N ALA A 69 1.26 5.12 -0.72
CA ALA A 69 0.60 5.25 -2.02
C ALA A 69 -0.87 5.71 -1.89
N ALA A 70 -1.59 5.20 -0.89
CA ALA A 70 -2.98 5.56 -0.62
C ALA A 70 -3.13 6.98 -0.03
N HIS A 71 -2.16 7.43 0.77
CA HIS A 71 -2.20 8.69 1.53
C HIS A 71 -1.12 9.68 1.10
N GLY A 72 -0.91 9.87 -0.19
CA GLY A 72 0.19 10.68 -0.75
C GLY A 72 0.23 12.16 -0.34
N ALA A 73 -0.84 12.71 0.23
CA ALA A 73 -0.90 14.08 0.75
C ALA A 73 -0.65 14.18 2.26
N ASP A 74 -0.57 13.04 2.97
CA ASP A 74 -0.33 12.97 4.41
C ASP A 74 1.17 12.76 4.69
N PRO A 75 1.82 13.61 5.51
CA PRO A 75 3.22 13.43 5.87
C PRO A 75 3.46 12.27 6.85
N ALA A 76 2.45 11.81 7.62
CA ALA A 76 2.62 10.81 8.66
C ALA A 76 3.14 9.46 8.09
N PRO A 77 2.55 8.85 7.06
CA PRO A 77 3.06 7.60 6.49
C PRO A 77 4.50 7.69 5.96
N LEU A 78 4.90 8.85 5.41
CA LEU A 78 6.30 9.06 4.99
C LEU A 78 7.24 9.13 6.19
N THR A 79 6.79 9.75 7.29
CA THR A 79 7.54 9.80 8.55
C THR A 79 7.75 8.40 9.10
N ASP A 80 6.72 7.57 9.11
CA ASP A 80 6.78 6.18 9.55
C ASP A 80 7.68 5.34 8.65
N ARG A 81 7.57 5.49 7.31
CA ARG A 81 8.43 4.77 6.39
C ARG A 81 9.89 5.17 6.51
N SER A 82 10.18 6.44 6.83
CA SER A 82 11.54 6.89 7.11
C SER A 82 12.14 6.19 8.34
N LEU A 83 11.31 5.83 9.34
CA LEU A 83 11.74 5.01 10.47
C LEU A 83 12.10 3.61 10.04
N LEU A 84 11.24 2.94 9.26
CA LEU A 84 11.50 1.60 8.73
C LEU A 84 12.80 1.57 7.93
N HIS A 85 13.00 2.51 7.02
CA HIS A 85 14.25 2.65 6.27
C HIS A 85 15.46 2.84 7.20
N THR A 86 15.31 3.60 8.29
CA THR A 86 16.39 3.79 9.28
C THR A 86 16.71 2.48 10.00
N LEU A 87 15.71 1.73 10.44
CA LEU A 87 15.88 0.43 11.11
C LEU A 87 16.54 -0.60 10.18
N MET A 88 16.29 -0.52 8.87
CA MET A 88 16.90 -1.38 7.85
C MET A 88 18.28 -0.88 7.38
N GLY A 89 18.80 0.21 7.93
CA GLY A 89 20.08 0.79 7.51
C GLY A 89 20.04 1.51 6.16
N GLN A 90 18.86 1.73 5.58
CA GLN A 90 18.63 2.39 4.29
C GLN A 90 18.56 3.92 4.48
N LEU A 91 19.64 4.51 4.94
CA LEU A 91 19.65 5.89 5.48
C LEU A 91 19.34 6.96 4.42
N GLU A 92 19.74 6.75 3.17
CA GLU A 92 19.44 7.66 2.06
C GLU A 92 17.94 7.67 1.75
N LEU A 93 17.28 6.51 1.74
CA LEU A 93 15.85 6.40 1.53
C LEU A 93 15.07 7.02 2.69
N ALA A 94 15.54 6.81 3.92
CA ALA A 94 14.97 7.47 5.10
C ALA A 94 15.00 9.00 4.96
N CYS A 95 16.11 9.57 4.52
CA CYS A 95 16.24 11.01 4.36
C CYS A 95 15.40 11.57 3.20
N LEU A 96 15.25 10.82 2.11
CA LEU A 96 14.33 11.18 1.02
C LEU A 96 12.88 11.26 1.48
N ASP A 97 12.43 10.32 2.31
CA ASP A 97 11.08 10.36 2.87
C ASP A 97 10.89 11.53 3.84
N VAL A 98 11.90 11.83 4.67
CA VAL A 98 11.89 13.01 5.55
C VAL A 98 11.72 14.30 4.74
N ASP A 99 12.45 14.47 3.64
CA ASP A 99 12.36 15.67 2.81
C ASP A 99 11.00 15.81 2.12
N LYS A 100 10.44 14.70 1.64
CA LYS A 100 9.09 14.67 1.08
C LYS A 100 8.04 15.04 2.14
N ALA A 101 8.10 14.42 3.32
CA ALA A 101 7.18 14.70 4.41
C ALA A 101 7.25 16.16 4.87
N LEU A 102 8.44 16.74 4.99
CA LEU A 102 8.63 18.16 5.31
C LEU A 102 8.02 19.08 4.26
N THR A 103 8.05 18.68 3.00
CA THR A 103 7.39 19.44 1.91
C THR A 103 5.88 19.44 2.09
N LEU A 104 5.28 18.30 2.49
CA LEU A 104 3.86 18.20 2.78
C LEU A 104 3.47 19.03 4.02
N VAL A 105 4.23 18.94 5.10
CA VAL A 105 4.03 19.77 6.31
C VAL A 105 4.04 21.26 5.97
N LYS A 106 4.97 21.72 5.13
CA LYS A 106 5.01 23.13 4.68
C LYS A 106 3.76 23.52 3.90
N ARG A 107 3.20 22.63 3.08
CA ARG A 107 1.94 22.86 2.33
C ARG A 107 0.74 22.93 3.27
N GLN A 108 0.70 22.10 4.29
CA GLN A 108 -0.38 22.10 5.30
C GLN A 108 -0.33 23.34 6.20
N GLY A 109 0.85 23.92 6.40
CA GLY A 109 1.02 25.14 7.18
C GLY A 109 0.54 24.97 8.64
N LYS A 110 -0.45 25.78 9.04
CA LYS A 110 -0.98 25.76 10.42
C LYS A 110 -1.82 24.53 10.76
N THR A 111 -2.28 23.78 9.76
CA THR A 111 -3.08 22.55 9.96
C THR A 111 -2.22 21.30 10.07
N ALA A 112 -0.89 21.43 9.90
CA ALA A 112 0.03 20.31 10.06
C ALA A 112 0.03 19.79 11.49
N ASP A 113 0.09 18.47 11.65
CA ASP A 113 0.22 17.84 12.96
C ASP A 113 1.53 18.29 13.64
N PRO A 114 1.47 18.87 14.86
CA PRO A 114 2.65 19.37 15.56
C PRO A 114 3.61 18.23 15.96
N MET A 115 3.12 17.02 16.25
CA MET A 115 3.96 15.87 16.61
C MET A 115 4.75 15.38 15.39
N VAL A 116 4.07 15.19 14.26
CA VAL A 116 4.72 14.83 12.97
C VAL A 116 5.76 15.89 12.59
N SER A 117 5.41 17.17 12.73
CA SER A 117 6.32 18.28 12.43
C SER A 117 7.55 18.29 13.33
N HIS A 118 7.40 17.97 14.62
CA HIS A 118 8.50 17.88 15.57
C HIS A 118 9.43 16.71 15.26
N GLU A 119 8.87 15.53 15.04
CA GLU A 119 9.63 14.33 14.70
C GLU A 119 10.44 14.52 13.42
N LEU A 120 9.85 15.07 12.39
CA LEU A 120 10.53 15.36 11.13
C LEU A 120 11.71 16.31 11.29
N LYS A 121 11.64 17.32 12.18
CA LYS A 121 12.78 18.21 12.48
C LYS A 121 13.95 17.45 13.10
N ILE A 122 13.68 16.51 14.01
CA ILE A 122 14.71 15.67 14.63
C ILE A 122 15.37 14.80 13.55
N ARG A 123 14.58 14.12 12.72
CA ARG A 123 15.07 13.27 11.63
C ARG A 123 15.86 14.06 10.60
N GLN A 124 15.40 15.24 10.22
CA GLN A 124 16.11 16.13 9.30
C GLN A 124 17.50 16.52 9.86
N THR A 125 17.60 16.81 11.15
CA THR A 125 18.88 17.11 11.80
C THR A 125 19.84 15.93 11.67
N SER A 126 19.37 14.71 11.92
CA SER A 126 20.16 13.49 11.75
C SER A 126 20.61 13.26 10.30
N CYS A 127 19.75 13.56 9.32
CA CYS A 127 20.10 13.48 7.90
C CYS A 127 21.20 14.48 7.53
N ARG A 128 21.09 15.72 7.99
CA ARG A 128 22.13 16.76 7.75
C ARG A 128 23.47 16.41 8.37
N GLN A 129 23.47 15.86 9.58
CA GLN A 129 24.70 15.42 10.24
C GLN A 129 25.41 14.33 9.45
N ARG A 130 24.66 13.31 8.98
CA ARG A 130 25.21 12.23 8.14
C ARG A 130 25.80 12.77 6.84
N ALA A 131 25.09 13.65 6.15
CA ALA A 131 25.58 14.27 4.92
C ALA A 131 26.88 15.07 5.15
N SER A 132 26.98 15.79 6.28
CA SER A 132 28.20 16.55 6.61
C SER A 132 29.39 15.66 6.95
N MET A 133 29.17 14.46 7.47
CA MET A 133 30.24 13.48 7.72
C MET A 133 30.71 12.80 6.43
N ALA A 134 29.79 12.44 5.54
CA ALA A 134 30.11 11.84 4.25
C ALA A 134 30.92 12.76 3.33
N GLY A 135 30.72 14.09 3.40
CA GLY A 135 31.47 15.07 2.60
C GLY A 135 32.87 15.41 3.11
N LYS A 136 33.31 14.83 4.24
CA LYS A 136 34.63 15.08 4.85
C LYS A 136 35.65 13.94 4.60
N GLY A 137 35.26 12.89 3.95
CA GLY A 137 36.12 11.77 3.55
C GLY A 137 36.51 11.86 2.08
#